data_a6d98121bce9c8ddacba95637d7529b9
#
_entry.id   a6d98121bce9c8ddacba95637d7529b9
#
_cell.length_a   1.000
_cell.length_b   1.000
_cell.length_c   1.000
_cell.angle_alpha   90.00
_cell.angle_beta   90.00
_cell.angle_gamma   90.00
#
_symmetry.space_group_name_H-M   'P 1'
#
loop_
_entity.id
_entity.type
_entity.pdbx_description
1 polymer ?
#
loop_
_entity_poly.entity_id
_entity_poly.type
_entity_poly.pdbx_seq_one_letter_code
_entity_poly.pdbx_strand_id
1 'polypeptide(L)'
;MSQIYTSAEQLIGHTPLMELCRTEQQNHLAARLLVKLECFNPGGSVKDRVALSMLDDAEERGILKPGATVIEPTSGNTGIGLAAVAGARGYRVIIVMPDSMSMERQKLMRGYGAELVLTPGAKGMTGAVEKANELQQSIPGSFVAGQFDNPANALAHYRTTGPELWADTDGKIDAFVAGIGTGGTVTGTGRYLKEQNPAIRVIAVEPAASPLLSQGKAGPHGLQGIGANCVPKVLDTGVYDEISPVTEEQAYAAARSLARTEGLLVGISAGAALHAALELAKRPDSAGNTIVALLPDTGERYLSTPLFD
;
A
#
# COMPACT_ATOMS: atom_id res chain seq x y z
N MET A 1 25.98 -7.92 16.85
CA MET A 1 26.88 -7.63 15.72
C MET A 1 26.46 -6.30 15.14
N SER A 2 27.39 -5.41 14.82
CA SER A 2 27.07 -4.14 14.14
C SER A 2 26.58 -4.46 12.73
N GLN A 3 25.42 -3.92 12.36
CA GLN A 3 24.83 -4.10 11.04
C GLN A 3 25.03 -2.80 10.25
N ILE A 4 25.86 -2.85 9.21
CA ILE A 4 26.09 -1.73 8.30
C ILE A 4 25.40 -2.07 6.99
N TYR A 5 24.41 -1.25 6.59
CA TYR A 5 23.70 -1.38 5.33
C TYR A 5 24.51 -0.72 4.20
N THR A 6 24.54 -1.34 3.04
CA THR A 6 25.31 -0.88 1.86
C THR A 6 24.40 -0.37 0.74
N SER A 7 23.09 -0.59 0.84
CA SER A 7 22.08 -0.02 -0.07
C SER A 7 20.80 0.31 0.69
N ALA A 8 20.02 1.27 0.17
CA ALA A 8 18.71 1.62 0.71
C ALA A 8 17.69 0.47 0.61
N GLU A 9 17.85 -0.42 -0.35
CA GLU A 9 16.99 -1.60 -0.54
C GLU A 9 17.00 -2.52 0.66
N GLN A 10 18.15 -2.65 1.33
CA GLN A 10 18.30 -3.47 2.54
C GLN A 10 17.51 -2.92 3.75
N LEU A 11 17.01 -1.68 3.66
CA LEU A 11 16.17 -1.05 4.66
C LEU A 11 14.67 -1.25 4.39
N ILE A 12 14.32 -1.83 3.24
CA ILE A 12 12.93 -2.10 2.88
C ILE A 12 12.41 -3.29 3.68
N GLY A 13 11.23 -3.12 4.26
CA GLY A 13 10.65 -4.13 5.14
C GLY A 13 11.12 -3.99 6.58
N HIS A 14 10.89 -5.04 7.37
CA HIS A 14 11.15 -5.04 8.82
C HIS A 14 10.63 -3.79 9.53
N THR A 15 9.48 -3.28 9.03
CA THR A 15 8.86 -2.07 9.56
C THR A 15 8.32 -2.31 10.96
N PRO A 16 8.27 -1.27 11.82
CA PRO A 16 7.78 -1.44 13.19
C PRO A 16 6.32 -1.92 13.25
N LEU A 17 6.04 -2.78 14.24
CA LEU A 17 4.71 -3.07 14.72
C LEU A 17 4.52 -2.35 16.06
N MET A 18 3.49 -1.51 16.19
CA MET A 18 3.25 -0.68 17.37
C MET A 18 1.86 -0.93 17.94
N GLU A 19 1.76 -1.05 19.26
CA GLU A 19 0.49 -1.12 19.99
C GLU A 19 -0.04 0.29 20.26
N LEU A 20 -1.33 0.49 20.02
CA LEU A 20 -1.99 1.79 20.17
C LEU A 20 -2.62 1.93 21.57
N CYS A 21 -1.79 1.83 22.63
CA CYS A 21 -2.25 1.78 24.03
C CYS A 21 -3.14 2.97 24.44
N ARG A 22 -2.82 4.19 23.98
CA ARG A 22 -3.63 5.38 24.30
C ARG A 22 -4.97 5.35 23.57
N THR A 23 -4.97 4.91 22.33
CA THR A 23 -6.18 4.74 21.51
C THR A 23 -7.08 3.66 22.10
N GLU A 24 -6.52 2.55 22.57
CA GLU A 24 -7.25 1.48 23.27
C GLU A 24 -7.92 2.01 24.54
N GLN A 25 -7.19 2.75 25.38
CA GLN A 25 -7.71 3.35 26.61
C GLN A 25 -8.83 4.36 26.33
N GLN A 26 -8.64 5.27 25.37
CA GLN A 26 -9.63 6.28 25.02
C GLN A 26 -10.95 5.68 24.48
N ASN A 27 -10.86 4.57 23.77
CA ASN A 27 -11.99 3.88 23.18
C ASN A 27 -12.52 2.73 24.05
N HIS A 28 -11.96 2.50 25.25
CA HIS A 28 -12.31 1.39 26.16
C HIS A 28 -12.31 0.03 25.46
N LEU A 29 -11.32 -0.22 24.60
CA LEU A 29 -11.23 -1.47 23.85
C LEU A 29 -10.86 -2.63 24.76
N ALA A 30 -11.55 -3.76 24.59
CA ALA A 30 -11.19 -5.04 25.20
C ALA A 30 -10.28 -5.88 24.29
N ALA A 31 -10.08 -5.46 23.05
CA ALA A 31 -9.14 -6.03 22.10
C ALA A 31 -7.82 -5.26 22.13
N ARG A 32 -6.73 -5.92 21.74
CA ARG A 32 -5.42 -5.35 21.53
C ARG A 32 -5.31 -4.84 20.09
N LEU A 33 -4.97 -3.57 19.89
CA LEU A 33 -4.91 -2.94 18.58
C LEU A 33 -3.46 -2.59 18.19
N LEU A 34 -2.94 -3.26 17.19
CA LEU A 34 -1.60 -3.06 16.67
C LEU A 34 -1.63 -2.42 15.28
N VAL A 35 -0.59 -1.66 14.95
CA VAL A 35 -0.42 -1.08 13.61
C VAL A 35 0.95 -1.40 13.02
N LYS A 36 0.97 -1.88 11.79
CA LYS A 36 2.18 -2.09 10.98
C LYS A 36 2.49 -0.81 10.22
N LEU A 37 3.63 -0.18 10.52
CA LEU A 37 3.98 1.18 10.09
C LEU A 37 4.83 1.16 8.82
N GLU A 38 4.20 1.11 7.65
CA GLU A 38 4.88 1.05 6.36
C GLU A 38 5.53 2.38 5.92
N CYS A 39 5.23 3.47 6.62
CA CYS A 39 5.92 4.76 6.42
C CYS A 39 7.42 4.71 6.79
N PHE A 40 7.88 3.69 7.51
CA PHE A 40 9.29 3.49 7.85
C PHE A 40 10.11 2.84 6.73
N ASN A 41 9.50 2.41 5.63
CA ASN A 41 10.28 2.08 4.44
C ASN A 41 11.01 3.33 3.90
N PRO A 42 12.18 3.20 3.25
CA PRO A 42 12.99 4.33 2.78
C PRO A 42 12.24 5.32 1.89
N GLY A 43 11.42 4.83 0.98
CA GLY A 43 10.56 5.65 0.13
C GLY A 43 9.25 6.06 0.82
N GLY A 44 9.05 5.73 2.11
CA GLY A 44 7.94 6.16 2.96
C GLY A 44 6.62 5.46 2.71
N SER A 45 6.59 4.28 2.10
CA SER A 45 5.35 3.51 1.92
C SER A 45 5.56 2.01 1.73
N VAL A 46 4.46 1.28 1.88
CA VAL A 46 4.34 -0.16 1.59
C VAL A 46 4.76 -0.52 0.15
N LYS A 47 4.73 0.43 -0.77
CA LYS A 47 5.05 0.19 -2.18
C LYS A 47 6.53 0.00 -2.47
N ASP A 48 7.40 0.33 -1.53
CA ASP A 48 8.82 0.02 -1.65
C ASP A 48 9.05 -1.49 -1.72
N ARG A 49 8.31 -2.27 -0.89
CA ARG A 49 8.31 -3.75 -0.95
C ARG A 49 7.85 -4.26 -2.31
N VAL A 50 6.79 -3.67 -2.84
CA VAL A 50 6.20 -4.05 -4.13
C VAL A 50 7.17 -3.74 -5.27
N ALA A 51 7.76 -2.54 -5.27
CA ALA A 51 8.74 -2.14 -6.27
C ALA A 51 9.95 -3.08 -6.28
N LEU A 52 10.53 -3.35 -5.11
CA LEU A 52 11.65 -4.28 -4.96
C LEU A 52 11.31 -5.66 -5.53
N SER A 53 10.19 -6.25 -5.09
CA SER A 53 9.79 -7.59 -5.53
C SER A 53 9.50 -7.69 -7.03
N MET A 54 8.87 -6.67 -7.64
CA MET A 54 8.60 -6.66 -9.08
C MET A 54 9.89 -6.56 -9.91
N LEU A 55 10.87 -5.81 -9.41
CA LEU A 55 12.16 -5.71 -10.08
C LEU A 55 12.99 -6.99 -9.93
N ASP A 56 13.04 -7.56 -8.73
CA ASP A 56 13.74 -8.83 -8.46
C ASP A 56 13.18 -9.95 -9.35
N ASP A 57 11.85 -10.12 -9.40
CA ASP A 57 11.21 -11.13 -10.25
C ASP A 57 11.55 -10.92 -11.74
N ALA A 58 11.54 -9.66 -12.20
CA ALA A 58 11.84 -9.36 -13.59
C ALA A 58 13.32 -9.59 -13.96
N GLU A 59 14.23 -9.31 -13.03
CA GLU A 59 15.66 -9.60 -13.18
C GLU A 59 15.93 -11.11 -13.16
N GLU A 60 15.39 -11.83 -12.18
CA GLU A 60 15.50 -13.29 -12.04
C GLU A 60 15.00 -14.03 -13.28
N ARG A 61 13.92 -13.55 -13.87
CA ARG A 61 13.34 -14.10 -15.10
C ARG A 61 14.05 -13.65 -16.38
N GLY A 62 15.05 -12.77 -16.27
CA GLY A 62 15.80 -12.22 -17.42
C GLY A 62 14.98 -11.28 -18.31
N ILE A 63 13.82 -10.80 -17.83
CA ILE A 63 12.96 -9.82 -18.52
C ILE A 63 13.58 -8.42 -18.43
N LEU A 64 14.04 -8.05 -17.23
CA LEU A 64 14.70 -6.78 -16.97
C LEU A 64 16.22 -6.97 -17.04
N LYS A 65 16.86 -6.31 -18.00
CA LYS A 65 18.31 -6.37 -18.20
C LYS A 65 18.99 -5.10 -17.71
N PRO A 66 20.28 -5.16 -17.30
CA PRO A 66 21.03 -3.97 -16.89
C PRO A 66 20.91 -2.83 -17.91
N GLY A 67 20.61 -1.63 -17.43
CA GLY A 67 20.44 -0.43 -18.28
C GLY A 67 19.10 -0.34 -19.02
N ALA A 68 18.18 -1.27 -18.81
CA ALA A 68 16.83 -1.20 -19.39
C ALA A 68 16.02 -0.03 -18.82
N THR A 69 14.88 0.25 -19.45
CA THR A 69 13.93 1.26 -18.99
C THR A 69 12.77 0.61 -18.27
N VAL A 70 12.50 1.03 -17.05
CA VAL A 70 11.32 0.65 -16.27
C VAL A 70 10.23 1.68 -16.48
N ILE A 71 9.03 1.25 -16.84
CA ILE A 71 7.87 2.11 -17.11
C ILE A 71 6.74 1.70 -16.16
N GLU A 72 6.04 2.69 -15.57
CA GLU A 72 4.83 2.41 -14.80
C GLU A 72 3.79 3.53 -14.94
N PRO A 73 2.54 3.22 -15.32
CA PRO A 73 1.44 4.17 -15.27
C PRO A 73 0.91 4.25 -13.84
N THR A 74 1.35 5.28 -13.10
CA THR A 74 0.95 5.45 -11.70
C THR A 74 1.13 6.89 -11.24
N SER A 75 0.23 7.39 -10.43
CA SER A 75 0.33 8.69 -9.76
C SER A 75 0.64 8.59 -8.26
N GLY A 76 0.82 7.36 -7.77
CA GLY A 76 0.90 7.07 -6.34
C GLY A 76 2.26 6.56 -5.86
N ASN A 77 2.20 5.92 -4.71
CA ASN A 77 3.36 5.40 -3.98
C ASN A 77 4.20 4.39 -4.79
N THR A 78 3.59 3.65 -5.71
CA THR A 78 4.31 2.70 -6.57
C THR A 78 5.33 3.41 -7.47
N GLY A 79 4.97 4.57 -8.02
CA GLY A 79 5.91 5.37 -8.81
C GLY A 79 7.09 5.87 -7.98
N ILE A 80 6.85 6.25 -6.72
CA ILE A 80 7.90 6.67 -5.80
C ILE A 80 8.82 5.48 -5.47
N GLY A 81 8.25 4.32 -5.11
CA GLY A 81 9.03 3.11 -4.82
C GLY A 81 9.86 2.64 -6.01
N LEU A 82 9.28 2.60 -7.22
CA LEU A 82 10.03 2.25 -8.44
C LEU A 82 11.13 3.26 -8.75
N ALA A 83 10.85 4.58 -8.61
CA ALA A 83 11.86 5.61 -8.82
C ALA A 83 13.04 5.43 -7.85
N ALA A 84 12.76 5.13 -6.58
CA ALA A 84 13.80 4.93 -5.57
C ALA A 84 14.63 3.66 -5.83
N VAL A 85 13.98 2.49 -6.02
CA VAL A 85 14.67 1.20 -6.14
C VAL A 85 15.33 1.05 -7.52
N ALA A 86 14.58 1.25 -8.61
CA ALA A 86 15.10 1.09 -9.96
C ALA A 86 16.15 2.15 -10.30
N GLY A 87 15.96 3.40 -9.83
CA GLY A 87 16.94 4.47 -9.99
C GLY A 87 18.26 4.15 -9.29
N ALA A 88 18.22 3.61 -8.06
CA ALA A 88 19.40 3.19 -7.32
C ALA A 88 20.14 2.02 -7.99
N ARG A 89 19.43 1.16 -8.72
CA ARG A 89 20.01 0.07 -9.55
C ARG A 89 20.55 0.52 -10.91
N GLY A 90 20.43 1.82 -11.24
CA GLY A 90 20.91 2.38 -12.51
C GLY A 90 19.97 2.15 -13.70
N TYR A 91 18.72 1.80 -13.46
CA TYR A 91 17.70 1.76 -14.50
C TYR A 91 17.20 3.17 -14.84
N ARG A 92 16.89 3.39 -16.10
CA ARG A 92 16.08 4.53 -16.51
C ARG A 92 14.63 4.29 -16.06
N VAL A 93 14.02 5.26 -15.37
CA VAL A 93 12.65 5.12 -14.85
C VAL A 93 11.75 6.15 -15.51
N ILE A 94 10.66 5.71 -16.12
CA ILE A 94 9.63 6.57 -16.71
C ILE A 94 8.32 6.32 -15.98
N ILE A 95 7.82 7.33 -15.29
CA ILE A 95 6.50 7.29 -14.66
C ILE A 95 5.51 8.10 -15.51
N VAL A 96 4.40 7.45 -15.85
CA VAL A 96 3.34 8.07 -16.66
C VAL A 96 2.15 8.37 -15.77
N MET A 97 1.69 9.63 -15.77
CA MET A 97 0.56 10.04 -14.93
C MET A 97 -0.20 11.22 -15.54
N PRO A 98 -1.48 11.42 -15.16
CA PRO A 98 -2.21 12.63 -15.49
C PRO A 98 -1.56 13.88 -14.88
N ASP A 99 -1.58 15.00 -15.61
CA ASP A 99 -1.03 16.29 -15.18
C ASP A 99 -1.75 16.92 -13.98
N SER A 100 -2.99 16.46 -13.71
CA SER A 100 -3.81 16.87 -12.56
C SER A 100 -3.38 16.24 -11.23
N MET A 101 -2.39 15.34 -11.22
CA MET A 101 -1.96 14.64 -10.03
C MET A 101 -1.05 15.49 -9.13
N SER A 102 -0.98 15.12 -7.84
CA SER A 102 -0.27 15.83 -6.77
C SER A 102 1.15 16.25 -7.17
N MET A 103 1.44 17.53 -6.99
CA MET A 103 2.75 18.11 -7.27
C MET A 103 3.83 17.56 -6.33
N GLU A 104 3.48 17.24 -5.09
CA GLU A 104 4.39 16.65 -4.11
C GLU A 104 4.93 15.31 -4.59
N ARG A 105 4.04 14.45 -5.10
CA ARG A 105 4.43 13.13 -5.65
C ARG A 105 5.27 13.28 -6.91
N GLN A 106 4.94 14.22 -7.79
CA GLN A 106 5.76 14.52 -8.96
C GLN A 106 7.18 14.96 -8.55
N LYS A 107 7.31 15.83 -7.53
CA LYS A 107 8.60 16.27 -7.02
C LYS A 107 9.40 15.13 -6.40
N LEU A 108 8.76 14.25 -5.61
CA LEU A 108 9.40 13.06 -5.03
C LEU A 108 9.98 12.14 -6.11
N MET A 109 9.18 11.80 -7.12
CA MET A 109 9.63 10.93 -8.21
C MET A 109 10.80 11.54 -8.99
N ARG A 110 10.73 12.85 -9.31
CA ARG A 110 11.85 13.57 -9.94
C ARG A 110 13.08 13.64 -9.04
N GLY A 111 12.88 13.79 -7.72
CA GLY A 111 13.96 13.77 -6.73
C GLY A 111 14.74 12.47 -6.71
N TYR A 112 14.08 11.35 -6.99
CA TYR A 112 14.71 10.03 -7.19
C TYR A 112 15.26 9.81 -8.63
N GLY A 113 15.15 10.81 -9.51
CA GLY A 113 15.69 10.75 -10.86
C GLY A 113 14.74 10.17 -11.93
N ALA A 114 13.47 9.92 -11.60
CA ALA A 114 12.52 9.43 -12.59
C ALA A 114 12.11 10.52 -13.59
N GLU A 115 11.97 10.12 -14.85
CA GLU A 115 11.34 10.93 -15.90
C GLU A 115 9.83 10.85 -15.75
N LEU A 116 9.15 12.00 -15.79
CA LEU A 116 7.69 12.07 -15.76
C LEU A 116 7.14 12.36 -17.15
N VAL A 117 6.27 11.49 -17.63
CA VAL A 117 5.46 11.71 -18.82
C VAL A 117 4.04 12.05 -18.38
N LEU A 118 3.66 13.32 -18.54
CA LEU A 118 2.35 13.81 -18.15
C LEU A 118 1.36 13.62 -19.30
N THR A 119 0.18 13.08 -18.97
CA THR A 119 -0.94 12.93 -19.91
C THR A 119 -2.07 13.89 -19.54
N PRO A 120 -2.97 14.24 -20.48
CA PRO A 120 -4.08 15.13 -20.20
C PRO A 120 -4.96 14.60 -19.04
N GLY A 121 -5.18 15.42 -18.00
CA GLY A 121 -5.96 15.07 -16.81
C GLY A 121 -7.36 14.57 -17.11
N ALA A 122 -7.99 15.10 -18.18
CA ALA A 122 -9.31 14.67 -18.64
C ALA A 122 -9.39 13.18 -19.04
N LYS A 123 -8.25 12.55 -19.40
CA LYS A 123 -8.18 11.11 -19.72
C LYS A 123 -7.94 10.24 -18.49
N GLY A 124 -7.67 10.83 -17.32
CA GLY A 124 -7.39 10.12 -16.09
C GLY A 124 -6.29 9.05 -16.23
N MET A 125 -6.35 8.01 -15.40
CA MET A 125 -5.38 6.91 -15.44
C MET A 125 -5.45 6.08 -16.73
N THR A 126 -6.58 6.03 -17.42
CA THR A 126 -6.69 5.34 -18.72
C THR A 126 -5.72 5.93 -19.74
N GLY A 127 -5.64 7.27 -19.84
CA GLY A 127 -4.68 7.92 -20.72
C GLY A 127 -3.22 7.66 -20.34
N ALA A 128 -2.93 7.50 -19.04
CA ALA A 128 -1.60 7.14 -18.58
C ALA A 128 -1.23 5.71 -18.95
N VAL A 129 -2.16 4.76 -18.85
CA VAL A 129 -1.96 3.36 -19.28
C VAL A 129 -1.74 3.26 -20.78
N GLU A 130 -2.56 3.96 -21.60
CA GLU A 130 -2.39 4.01 -23.05
C GLU A 130 -0.98 4.53 -23.42
N LYS A 131 -0.54 5.61 -22.78
CA LYS A 131 0.78 6.20 -23.05
C LYS A 131 1.94 5.32 -22.55
N ALA A 132 1.79 4.61 -21.45
CA ALA A 132 2.79 3.66 -20.99
C ALA A 132 2.97 2.49 -21.98
N ASN A 133 1.88 1.98 -22.55
CA ASN A 133 1.91 0.94 -23.57
C ASN A 133 2.58 1.43 -24.88
N GLU A 134 2.29 2.66 -25.31
CA GLU A 134 2.95 3.31 -26.46
C GLU A 134 4.47 3.42 -26.23
N LEU A 135 4.88 3.85 -25.04
CA LEU A 135 6.29 3.96 -24.69
C LEU A 135 6.98 2.59 -24.66
N GLN A 136 6.31 1.57 -24.11
CA GLN A 136 6.84 0.21 -24.10
C GLN A 136 7.10 -0.30 -25.52
N GLN A 137 6.21 -0.03 -26.46
CA GLN A 137 6.39 -0.43 -27.86
C GLN A 137 7.51 0.34 -28.56
N SER A 138 7.72 1.61 -28.17
CA SER A 138 8.71 2.49 -28.81
C SER A 138 10.11 2.39 -28.20
N ILE A 139 10.26 1.86 -26.98
CA ILE A 139 11.54 1.72 -26.27
C ILE A 139 11.92 0.24 -26.18
N PRO A 140 12.82 -0.25 -27.05
CA PRO A 140 13.22 -1.67 -27.04
C PRO A 140 13.79 -2.11 -25.68
N GLY A 141 13.39 -3.28 -25.21
CA GLY A 141 13.85 -3.84 -23.94
C GLY A 141 13.31 -3.15 -22.69
N SER A 142 12.33 -2.24 -22.83
CA SER A 142 11.65 -1.65 -21.68
C SER A 142 10.73 -2.65 -20.99
N PHE A 143 10.54 -2.46 -19.69
CA PHE A 143 9.72 -3.28 -18.81
C PHE A 143 8.62 -2.43 -18.17
N VAL A 144 7.36 -2.83 -18.32
CA VAL A 144 6.22 -2.27 -17.57
C VAL A 144 6.03 -3.11 -16.32
N ALA A 145 6.17 -2.49 -15.13
CA ALA A 145 6.11 -3.20 -13.86
C ALA A 145 4.71 -3.78 -13.57
N GLY A 146 3.64 -3.06 -13.91
CA GLY A 146 2.28 -3.58 -13.98
C GLY A 146 1.68 -3.96 -12.62
N GLN A 147 1.70 -3.06 -11.65
CA GLN A 147 1.31 -3.33 -10.26
C GLN A 147 -0.06 -4.01 -10.07
N PHE A 148 -1.00 -3.85 -11.00
CA PHE A 148 -2.36 -4.43 -10.90
C PHE A 148 -2.45 -5.87 -11.41
N ASP A 149 -1.47 -6.29 -12.24
CA ASP A 149 -1.47 -7.58 -12.93
C ASP A 149 -0.26 -8.46 -12.56
N ASN A 150 0.78 -7.87 -12.00
CA ASN A 150 2.05 -8.55 -11.69
C ASN A 150 1.94 -9.33 -10.37
N PRO A 151 2.07 -10.67 -10.39
CA PRO A 151 1.97 -11.50 -9.19
C PRO A 151 3.07 -11.24 -8.16
N ALA A 152 4.21 -10.67 -8.57
CA ALA A 152 5.29 -10.28 -7.65
C ALA A 152 4.83 -9.24 -6.61
N ASN A 153 3.76 -8.48 -6.88
CA ASN A 153 3.16 -7.58 -5.92
C ASN A 153 2.61 -8.33 -4.70
N ALA A 154 1.76 -9.33 -4.88
CA ALA A 154 1.27 -10.15 -3.77
C ALA A 154 2.38 -10.98 -3.12
N LEU A 155 3.34 -11.45 -3.93
CA LEU A 155 4.48 -12.23 -3.47
C LEU A 155 5.38 -11.43 -2.52
N ALA A 156 5.54 -10.11 -2.72
CA ALA A 156 6.25 -9.23 -1.80
C ALA A 156 5.70 -9.35 -0.38
N HIS A 157 4.38 -9.30 -0.24
CA HIS A 157 3.71 -9.36 1.06
C HIS A 157 3.68 -10.77 1.66
N TYR A 158 3.55 -11.78 0.82
CA TYR A 158 3.62 -13.17 1.24
C TYR A 158 5.01 -13.51 1.81
N ARG A 159 6.08 -13.02 1.18
CA ARG A 159 7.47 -13.29 1.59
C ARG A 159 7.99 -12.40 2.71
N THR A 160 7.39 -11.25 2.94
CA THR A 160 7.91 -10.27 3.91
C THR A 160 6.88 -9.83 4.94
N THR A 161 5.81 -9.14 4.55
CA THR A 161 4.83 -8.56 5.48
C THR A 161 4.13 -9.61 6.33
N GLY A 162 3.69 -10.70 5.73
CA GLY A 162 3.05 -11.83 6.45
C GLY A 162 3.98 -12.45 7.49
N PRO A 163 5.19 -12.92 7.12
CA PRO A 163 6.18 -13.44 8.05
C PRO A 163 6.57 -12.47 9.17
N GLU A 164 6.74 -11.17 8.85
CA GLU A 164 7.02 -10.14 9.85
C GLU A 164 5.90 -10.04 10.89
N LEU A 165 4.64 -9.94 10.45
CA LEU A 165 3.50 -9.87 11.36
C LEU A 165 3.39 -11.12 12.25
N TRP A 166 3.58 -12.30 11.68
CA TRP A 166 3.55 -13.55 12.43
C TRP A 166 4.64 -13.61 13.50
N ALA A 167 5.87 -13.24 13.13
CA ALA A 167 7.00 -13.22 14.07
C ALA A 167 6.86 -12.13 15.13
N ASP A 168 6.47 -10.89 14.75
CA ASP A 168 6.35 -9.75 15.66
C ASP A 168 5.22 -9.94 16.71
N THR A 169 4.23 -10.80 16.42
CA THR A 169 3.12 -11.13 17.33
C THR A 169 3.31 -12.46 18.06
N ASP A 170 4.43 -13.16 17.89
CA ASP A 170 4.62 -14.55 18.36
C ASP A 170 3.48 -15.48 17.91
N GLY A 171 2.96 -15.27 16.70
CA GLY A 171 1.81 -15.98 16.15
C GLY A 171 0.46 -15.68 16.82
N LYS A 172 0.40 -14.66 17.68
CA LYS A 172 -0.83 -14.26 18.40
C LYS A 172 -1.51 -13.09 17.67
N ILE A 173 -2.04 -13.37 16.51
CA ILE A 173 -2.82 -12.45 15.69
C ILE A 173 -4.16 -13.10 15.34
N ASP A 174 -5.27 -12.41 15.61
CA ASP A 174 -6.63 -12.90 15.37
C ASP A 174 -7.28 -12.25 14.15
N ALA A 175 -6.90 -11.01 13.85
CA ALA A 175 -7.39 -10.31 12.66
C ALA A 175 -6.34 -9.41 12.02
N PHE A 176 -6.34 -9.38 10.68
CA PHE A 176 -5.53 -8.49 9.85
C PHE A 176 -6.44 -7.58 9.03
N VAL A 177 -6.19 -6.27 9.07
CA VAL A 177 -7.00 -5.25 8.41
C VAL A 177 -6.13 -4.46 7.44
N ALA A 178 -6.52 -4.40 6.16
CA ALA A 178 -5.80 -3.61 5.16
C ALA A 178 -6.70 -3.11 4.03
N GLY A 179 -6.36 -1.94 3.49
CA GLY A 179 -7.05 -1.35 2.34
C GLY A 179 -6.73 -2.05 1.03
N ILE A 180 -7.71 -2.15 0.13
CA ILE A 180 -7.54 -2.69 -1.22
C ILE A 180 -7.34 -1.57 -2.24
N GLY A 181 -6.08 -1.40 -2.68
CA GLY A 181 -5.73 -0.68 -3.90
C GLY A 181 -5.48 -1.66 -5.05
N THR A 182 -4.27 -2.20 -5.13
CA THR A 182 -3.93 -3.30 -6.05
C THR A 182 -4.33 -4.69 -5.54
N GLY A 183 -4.65 -4.81 -4.27
CA GLY A 183 -4.97 -6.07 -3.62
C GLY A 183 -3.75 -6.88 -3.13
N GLY A 184 -2.53 -6.49 -3.49
CA GLY A 184 -1.33 -7.25 -3.16
C GLY A 184 -1.11 -7.46 -1.67
N THR A 185 -1.31 -6.40 -0.87
CA THR A 185 -1.16 -6.46 0.60
C THR A 185 -2.12 -7.47 1.23
N VAL A 186 -3.42 -7.35 0.92
CA VAL A 186 -4.46 -8.25 1.46
C VAL A 186 -4.21 -9.68 1.00
N THR A 187 -3.92 -9.88 -0.29
CA THR A 187 -3.68 -11.20 -0.88
C THR A 187 -2.45 -11.88 -0.27
N GLY A 188 -1.30 -11.22 -0.35
CA GLY A 188 -0.05 -11.85 0.07
C GLY A 188 0.02 -12.08 1.57
N THR A 189 -0.29 -11.06 2.36
CA THR A 189 -0.31 -11.15 3.83
C THR A 189 -1.38 -12.12 4.30
N GLY A 190 -2.60 -12.00 3.76
CA GLY A 190 -3.73 -12.85 4.15
C GLY A 190 -3.48 -14.32 3.86
N ARG A 191 -2.92 -14.67 2.68
CA ARG A 191 -2.53 -16.05 2.36
C ARG A 191 -1.54 -16.60 3.36
N TYR A 192 -0.44 -15.87 3.62
CA TYR A 192 0.56 -16.31 4.57
C TYR A 192 -0.03 -16.54 5.96
N LEU A 193 -0.80 -15.57 6.49
CA LEU A 193 -1.39 -15.67 7.83
C LEU A 193 -2.39 -16.84 7.94
N LYS A 194 -3.23 -17.05 6.93
CA LYS A 194 -4.19 -18.16 6.90
C LYS A 194 -3.51 -19.54 6.76
N GLU A 195 -2.35 -19.62 6.13
CA GLU A 195 -1.54 -20.85 6.09
C GLU A 195 -0.96 -21.16 7.48
N GLN A 196 -0.61 -20.14 8.28
CA GLN A 196 -0.15 -20.34 9.65
C GLN A 196 -1.32 -20.72 10.59
N ASN A 197 -2.44 -20.00 10.47
CA ASN A 197 -3.66 -20.24 11.24
C ASN A 197 -4.90 -19.87 10.42
N PRO A 198 -5.67 -20.84 9.93
CA PRO A 198 -6.88 -20.57 9.13
C PRO A 198 -7.98 -19.79 9.86
N ALA A 199 -7.93 -19.71 11.18
CA ALA A 199 -8.91 -18.95 11.97
C ALA A 199 -8.66 -17.42 11.95
N ILE A 200 -7.50 -16.97 11.48
CA ILE A 200 -7.20 -15.54 11.37
C ILE A 200 -8.15 -14.89 10.39
N ARG A 201 -8.85 -13.84 10.85
CA ARG A 201 -9.76 -13.07 10.01
C ARG A 201 -8.99 -12.03 9.19
N VAL A 202 -9.27 -11.97 7.91
CA VAL A 202 -8.72 -10.95 7.00
C VAL A 202 -9.84 -9.98 6.63
N ILE A 203 -9.70 -8.71 7.02
CA ILE A 203 -10.67 -7.67 6.77
C ILE A 203 -10.14 -6.75 5.66
N ALA A 204 -10.84 -6.72 4.55
CA ALA A 204 -10.54 -5.87 3.42
C ALA A 204 -11.25 -4.52 3.58
N VAL A 205 -10.56 -3.41 3.29
CA VAL A 205 -11.15 -2.07 3.38
C VAL A 205 -11.31 -1.48 1.99
N GLU A 206 -12.52 -0.99 1.68
CA GLU A 206 -12.83 -0.28 0.45
C GLU A 206 -13.53 1.06 0.71
N PRO A 207 -13.54 2.02 -0.25
CA PRO A 207 -14.28 3.26 -0.11
C PRO A 207 -15.80 3.02 -0.10
N ALA A 208 -16.51 3.58 0.88
CA ALA A 208 -17.98 3.50 0.94
C ALA A 208 -18.67 4.16 -0.26
N ALA A 209 -18.03 5.16 -0.89
CA ALA A 209 -18.55 5.80 -2.11
C ALA A 209 -18.28 4.97 -3.39
N SER A 210 -17.39 3.97 -3.31
CA SER A 210 -17.09 3.03 -4.40
C SER A 210 -17.05 1.59 -3.89
N PRO A 211 -18.17 1.04 -3.40
CA PRO A 211 -18.24 -0.30 -2.79
C PRO A 211 -18.26 -1.39 -3.88
N LEU A 212 -17.19 -1.43 -4.68
CA LEU A 212 -17.12 -2.33 -5.84
C LEU A 212 -17.07 -3.81 -5.43
N LEU A 213 -16.30 -4.12 -4.39
CA LEU A 213 -16.09 -5.50 -3.97
C LEU A 213 -17.28 -6.04 -3.16
N SER A 214 -17.92 -5.19 -2.34
CA SER A 214 -19.07 -5.61 -1.53
C SER A 214 -20.42 -5.49 -2.25
N GLN A 215 -20.57 -4.51 -3.17
CA GLN A 215 -21.86 -4.18 -3.79
C GLN A 215 -21.84 -4.15 -5.33
N GLY A 216 -20.69 -4.37 -5.96
CA GLY A 216 -20.55 -4.32 -7.43
C GLY A 216 -20.65 -2.91 -8.03
N LYS A 217 -20.51 -1.85 -7.23
CA LYS A 217 -20.67 -0.46 -7.69
C LYS A 217 -19.36 0.30 -7.57
N ALA A 218 -18.83 0.77 -8.71
CA ALA A 218 -17.71 1.72 -8.74
C ALA A 218 -18.25 3.17 -8.73
N GLY A 219 -17.52 4.06 -8.07
CA GLY A 219 -17.88 5.48 -7.99
C GLY A 219 -16.66 6.37 -7.70
N PRO A 220 -16.79 7.69 -7.89
CA PRO A 220 -15.75 8.64 -7.49
C PRO A 220 -15.61 8.70 -5.97
N HIS A 221 -14.38 8.78 -5.48
CA HIS A 221 -14.07 8.91 -4.05
C HIS A 221 -12.70 9.57 -3.84
N GLY A 222 -12.49 10.14 -2.64
CA GLY A 222 -11.22 10.79 -2.25
C GLY A 222 -10.28 9.92 -1.42
N LEU A 223 -10.59 8.65 -1.15
CA LEU A 223 -9.70 7.74 -0.42
C LEU A 223 -8.51 7.33 -1.31
N GLN A 224 -7.53 8.24 -1.44
CA GLN A 224 -6.34 7.99 -2.25
C GLN A 224 -5.58 6.74 -1.75
N GLY A 225 -5.15 5.90 -2.71
CA GLY A 225 -4.35 4.69 -2.44
C GLY A 225 -5.15 3.39 -2.37
N ILE A 226 -6.48 3.46 -2.25
CA ILE A 226 -7.40 2.31 -2.31
C ILE A 226 -8.55 2.60 -3.29
N GLY A 227 -9.36 1.59 -3.61
CA GLY A 227 -10.53 1.76 -4.46
C GLY A 227 -10.21 2.06 -5.92
N ALA A 228 -9.53 1.16 -6.62
CA ALA A 228 -9.08 1.35 -8.00
C ALA A 228 -10.21 1.37 -9.06
N ASN A 229 -11.47 1.26 -8.65
CA ASN A 229 -12.65 1.17 -9.52
C ASN A 229 -12.62 -0.02 -10.52
N CYS A 230 -11.79 -0.99 -10.25
CA CYS A 230 -11.75 -2.29 -10.92
C CYS A 230 -11.34 -3.37 -9.90
N VAL A 231 -11.62 -4.63 -10.21
CA VAL A 231 -11.10 -5.76 -9.44
C VAL A 231 -9.72 -6.10 -10.00
N PRO A 232 -8.62 -5.85 -9.25
CA PRO A 232 -7.27 -6.12 -9.76
C PRO A 232 -7.03 -7.61 -9.95
N LYS A 233 -6.23 -8.01 -10.95
CA LYS A 233 -5.86 -9.42 -11.13
C LYS A 233 -4.98 -9.97 -10.01
N VAL A 234 -4.24 -9.09 -9.33
CA VAL A 234 -3.42 -9.44 -8.15
C VAL A 234 -4.28 -9.83 -6.95
N LEU A 235 -5.54 -9.34 -6.88
CA LEU A 235 -6.41 -9.59 -5.74
C LEU A 235 -7.00 -11.01 -5.78
N ASP A 236 -6.73 -11.78 -4.73
CA ASP A 236 -7.45 -13.01 -4.43
C ASP A 236 -8.70 -12.68 -3.60
N THR A 237 -9.86 -12.76 -4.24
CA THR A 237 -11.14 -12.47 -3.58
C THR A 237 -11.59 -13.54 -2.59
N GLY A 238 -10.91 -14.66 -2.54
CA GLY A 238 -11.17 -15.74 -1.58
C GLY A 238 -10.35 -15.63 -0.28
N VAL A 239 -9.42 -14.67 -0.19
CA VAL A 239 -8.51 -14.58 0.96
C VAL A 239 -9.09 -13.80 2.14
N TYR A 240 -9.96 -12.83 1.90
CA TYR A 240 -10.58 -12.03 2.96
C TYR A 240 -11.93 -12.61 3.37
N ASP A 241 -12.26 -12.42 4.65
CA ASP A 241 -13.48 -12.92 5.27
C ASP A 241 -14.58 -11.86 5.34
N GLU A 242 -14.19 -10.59 5.36
CA GLU A 242 -15.11 -9.45 5.48
C GLU A 242 -14.59 -8.26 4.69
N ILE A 243 -15.52 -7.45 4.16
CA ILE A 243 -15.23 -6.16 3.55
C ILE A 243 -15.81 -5.07 4.44
N SER A 244 -14.99 -4.06 4.79
CA SER A 244 -15.37 -2.89 5.57
C SER A 244 -15.38 -1.65 4.66
N PRO A 245 -16.53 -1.15 4.23
CA PRO A 245 -16.63 0.12 3.53
C PRO A 245 -16.39 1.29 4.49
N VAL A 246 -15.50 2.23 4.11
CA VAL A 246 -15.14 3.39 4.93
C VAL A 246 -15.36 4.67 4.13
N THR A 247 -15.94 5.71 4.79
CA THR A 247 -16.10 7.03 4.20
C THR A 247 -14.84 7.88 4.31
N GLU A 248 -14.72 8.93 3.51
CA GLU A 248 -13.61 9.89 3.61
C GLU A 248 -13.53 10.53 4.99
N GLU A 249 -14.69 10.95 5.52
CA GLU A 249 -14.78 11.57 6.85
C GLU A 249 -14.27 10.64 7.96
N GLN A 250 -14.64 9.36 7.92
CA GLN A 250 -14.20 8.35 8.87
C GLN A 250 -12.68 8.13 8.78
N ALA A 251 -12.14 8.03 7.56
CA ALA A 251 -10.71 7.87 7.34
C ALA A 251 -9.92 9.08 7.83
N TYR A 252 -10.38 10.29 7.52
CA TYR A 252 -9.72 11.53 7.95
C TYR A 252 -9.77 11.68 9.48
N ALA A 253 -10.92 11.43 10.09
CA ALA A 253 -11.07 11.49 11.54
C ALA A 253 -10.13 10.49 12.25
N ALA A 254 -10.01 9.27 11.75
CA ALA A 254 -9.12 8.26 12.32
C ALA A 254 -7.64 8.66 12.19
N ALA A 255 -7.21 9.16 11.03
CA ALA A 255 -5.83 9.62 10.81
C ALA A 255 -5.48 10.83 11.70
N ARG A 256 -6.37 11.81 11.81
CA ARG A 256 -6.20 12.99 12.69
C ARG A 256 -6.15 12.59 14.17
N SER A 257 -7.02 11.66 14.57
CA SER A 257 -7.02 11.13 15.95
C SER A 257 -5.70 10.44 16.26
N LEU A 258 -5.21 9.58 15.38
CA LEU A 258 -3.94 8.88 15.55
C LEU A 258 -2.77 9.86 15.72
N ALA A 259 -2.72 10.90 14.89
CA ALA A 259 -1.68 11.93 14.98
C ALA A 259 -1.68 12.63 16.33
N ARG A 260 -2.86 12.94 16.88
CA ARG A 260 -3.00 13.66 18.17
C ARG A 260 -2.81 12.74 19.37
N THR A 261 -3.21 11.48 19.27
CA THR A 261 -3.21 10.53 20.39
C THR A 261 -1.90 9.78 20.50
N GLU A 262 -1.36 9.30 19.40
CA GLU A 262 -0.17 8.44 19.37
C GLU A 262 1.07 9.15 18.74
N GLY A 263 0.89 10.33 18.16
CA GLY A 263 1.99 11.07 17.52
C GLY A 263 2.40 10.51 16.15
N LEU A 264 1.53 9.75 15.50
CA LEU A 264 1.78 9.13 14.19
C LEU A 264 1.02 9.86 13.08
N LEU A 265 1.76 10.50 12.17
CA LEU A 265 1.19 11.17 11.00
C LEU A 265 1.13 10.19 9.84
N VAL A 266 -0.08 9.79 9.45
CA VAL A 266 -0.32 8.76 8.42
C VAL A 266 -1.22 9.26 7.30
N GLY A 267 -1.20 8.57 6.14
CA GLY A 267 -1.99 8.94 4.98
C GLY A 267 -3.46 8.56 5.07
N ILE A 268 -4.21 8.91 4.01
CA ILE A 268 -5.67 8.73 3.93
C ILE A 268 -6.07 7.26 4.03
N SER A 269 -5.44 6.38 3.26
CA SER A 269 -5.74 4.95 3.29
C SER A 269 -5.33 4.26 4.60
N ALA A 270 -4.33 4.82 5.29
CA ALA A 270 -3.98 4.39 6.65
C ALA A 270 -5.10 4.72 7.64
N GLY A 271 -5.67 5.93 7.55
CA GLY A 271 -6.84 6.31 8.34
C GLY A 271 -8.05 5.41 8.08
N ALA A 272 -8.28 5.01 6.82
CA ALA A 272 -9.35 4.07 6.48
C ALA A 272 -9.13 2.69 7.11
N ALA A 273 -7.91 2.13 7.03
CA ALA A 273 -7.57 0.85 7.63
C ALA A 273 -7.69 0.91 9.18
N LEU A 274 -7.22 2.01 9.78
CA LEU A 274 -7.34 2.21 11.22
C LEU A 274 -8.79 2.32 11.67
N HIS A 275 -9.64 3.07 10.95
CA HIS A 275 -11.07 3.16 11.28
C HIS A 275 -11.73 1.78 11.27
N ALA A 276 -11.51 0.99 10.22
CA ALA A 276 -12.07 -0.37 10.14
C ALA A 276 -11.58 -1.27 11.27
N ALA A 277 -10.29 -1.18 11.65
CA ALA A 277 -9.74 -1.93 12.76
C ALA A 277 -10.31 -1.49 14.12
N LEU A 278 -10.53 -0.19 14.32
CA LEU A 278 -11.21 0.33 15.52
C LEU A 278 -12.65 -0.17 15.64
N GLU A 279 -13.41 -0.14 14.55
CA GLU A 279 -14.79 -0.66 14.57
C GLU A 279 -14.83 -2.18 14.79
N LEU A 280 -13.86 -2.94 14.26
CA LEU A 280 -13.70 -4.35 14.58
C LEU A 280 -13.38 -4.56 16.07
N ALA A 281 -12.44 -3.77 16.61
CA ALA A 281 -12.00 -3.89 18.01
C ALA A 281 -13.09 -3.57 19.05
N LYS A 282 -14.09 -2.73 18.67
CA LYS A 282 -15.24 -2.42 19.52
C LYS A 282 -16.29 -3.52 19.57
N ARG A 283 -16.23 -4.51 18.70
CA ARG A 283 -17.22 -5.60 18.66
C ARG A 283 -17.06 -6.49 19.91
N PRO A 284 -18.16 -6.97 20.51
CA PRO A 284 -18.09 -7.84 21.69
C PRO A 284 -17.30 -9.14 21.45
N ASP A 285 -17.37 -9.69 20.25
CA ASP A 285 -16.67 -10.91 19.83
C ASP A 285 -15.16 -10.69 19.59
N SER A 286 -14.70 -9.45 19.64
CA SER A 286 -13.28 -9.09 19.53
C SER A 286 -12.58 -8.96 20.89
N ALA A 287 -13.28 -9.14 22.00
CA ALA A 287 -12.67 -9.05 23.34
C ALA A 287 -11.54 -10.08 23.51
N GLY A 288 -10.36 -9.59 23.89
CA GLY A 288 -9.14 -10.39 24.05
C GLY A 288 -8.39 -10.70 22.75
N ASN A 289 -8.92 -10.33 21.58
CA ASN A 289 -8.28 -10.55 20.30
C ASN A 289 -7.16 -9.53 20.05
N THR A 290 -6.15 -9.97 19.29
CA THR A 290 -5.10 -9.11 18.73
C THR A 290 -5.45 -8.77 17.28
N ILE A 291 -5.69 -7.49 17.01
CA ILE A 291 -6.06 -6.96 15.70
C ILE A 291 -4.90 -6.14 15.17
N VAL A 292 -4.48 -6.39 13.94
CA VAL A 292 -3.39 -5.65 13.28
C VAL A 292 -3.93 -4.92 12.07
N ALA A 293 -3.78 -3.58 12.05
CA ALA A 293 -4.02 -2.76 10.86
C ALA A 293 -2.70 -2.42 10.17
N LEU A 294 -2.64 -2.56 8.83
CA LEU A 294 -1.50 -2.07 8.06
C LEU A 294 -1.75 -0.62 7.66
N LEU A 295 -0.82 0.28 8.05
CA LEU A 295 -0.83 1.70 7.72
C LEU A 295 0.16 1.97 6.58
N PRO A 296 -0.33 2.19 5.34
CA PRO A 296 0.50 2.06 4.13
C PRO A 296 1.57 3.12 3.95
N ASP A 297 1.37 4.35 4.44
CA ASP A 297 2.28 5.46 4.14
C ASP A 297 2.23 6.61 5.17
N THR A 298 3.13 7.59 4.97
CA THR A 298 3.22 8.82 5.77
C THR A 298 2.16 9.85 5.39
N GLY A 299 1.69 10.63 6.38
CA GLY A 299 0.76 11.75 6.18
C GLY A 299 1.38 12.97 5.49
N GLU A 300 2.70 13.10 5.46
CA GLU A 300 3.38 14.25 4.83
C GLU A 300 3.06 14.40 3.34
N ARG A 301 2.66 13.32 2.66
CA ARG A 301 2.24 13.31 1.25
C ARG A 301 0.86 13.91 1.01
N TYR A 302 0.14 14.27 2.07
CA TYR A 302 -1.26 14.70 2.04
C TYR A 302 -1.49 16.06 2.67
N LEU A 303 -0.40 16.84 2.94
CA LEU A 303 -0.49 18.17 3.57
C LEU A 303 -1.24 19.20 2.70
N SER A 304 -1.31 19.01 1.39
CA SER A 304 -2.09 19.83 0.47
C SER A 304 -3.52 19.31 0.22
N THR A 305 -3.97 18.33 1.01
CA THR A 305 -5.31 17.76 0.94
C THR A 305 -6.12 18.14 2.18
N PRO A 306 -7.46 17.99 2.18
CA PRO A 306 -8.29 18.24 3.36
C PRO A 306 -8.03 17.31 4.55
N LEU A 307 -7.09 16.36 4.44
CA LEU A 307 -6.81 15.40 5.52
C LEU A 307 -6.47 16.08 6.85
N PHE A 308 -5.74 17.19 6.82
CA PHE A 308 -5.28 17.88 8.04
C PHE A 308 -5.87 19.28 8.23
N ASP A 309 -6.93 19.63 7.48
CA ASP A 309 -7.67 20.89 7.63
C ASP A 309 -8.54 20.91 8.92
#